data_3676889c473d1f10d8b51a7904e7d2da
#
_entry.id   3676889c473d1f10d8b51a7904e7d2da
#
_cell.length_a   1.000
_cell.length_b   1.000
_cell.length_c   1.000
_cell.angle_alpha   90.00
_cell.angle_beta   90.00
_cell.angle_gamma   90.00
#
_symmetry.space_group_name_H-M   'P 1'
#
loop_
_entity.id
_entity.type
_entity.pdbx_description
1 polymer ?
#
loop_
_entity_poly.entity_id
_entity_poly.type
_entity_poly.pdbx_seq_one_letter_code
_entity_poly.pdbx_strand_id
1 'polypeptide(L)'
;MDFLARREHSFFELKQKLKSKFPEADSSIIGNVINILRNENLQSDARFAESYIYCQKKRGFGYLNIRANLNTKHIEDSIIDSYLFVDDAWHEIANRLVEKRISQLGAITFDSKNYRRLVRYLQARGFRDSEICLALRNGLDSQLLPSY
;
A
#
# COMPACT_ATOMS: atom_id res chain seq x y z
N MET A 1 15.38 -21.64 -3.28
CA MET A 1 13.94 -21.34 -3.31
C MET A 1 13.66 -20.16 -4.22
N ASP A 2 12.90 -20.40 -5.27
CA ASP A 2 12.61 -19.39 -6.28
C ASP A 2 11.79 -18.21 -5.78
N PHE A 3 10.99 -18.40 -4.70
CA PHE A 3 10.11 -17.35 -4.20
C PHE A 3 10.86 -16.10 -3.75
N LEU A 4 11.91 -16.27 -2.95
CA LEU A 4 12.70 -15.15 -2.43
C LEU A 4 13.58 -14.50 -3.51
N ALA A 5 13.94 -15.25 -4.55
CA ALA A 5 14.69 -14.69 -5.69
C ALA A 5 13.85 -13.74 -6.53
N ARG A 6 12.52 -13.89 -6.54
CA ARG A 6 11.61 -13.06 -7.33
C ARG A 6 11.20 -11.79 -6.62
N ARG A 7 10.95 -11.85 -5.29
CA ARG A 7 10.60 -10.70 -4.45
C ARG A 7 10.75 -11.05 -2.98
N GLU A 8 10.72 -10.03 -2.15
CA GLU A 8 10.63 -10.23 -0.71
C GLU A 8 9.27 -10.84 -0.34
N HIS A 9 9.27 -11.70 0.67
CA HIS A 9 8.07 -12.31 1.23
C HIS A 9 8.07 -12.11 2.75
N SER A 10 6.87 -11.93 3.33
CA SER A 10 6.72 -12.03 4.78
C SER A 10 6.87 -13.49 5.23
N PHE A 11 7.20 -13.68 6.50
CA PHE A 11 7.26 -15.03 7.10
C PHE A 11 5.94 -15.78 6.88
N PHE A 12 4.83 -15.10 7.13
CA PHE A 12 3.48 -15.65 6.99
C PHE A 12 3.17 -16.06 5.54
N GLU A 13 3.46 -15.18 4.57
CA GLU A 13 3.25 -15.47 3.14
C GLU A 13 4.06 -16.68 2.69
N LEU A 14 5.32 -16.71 3.09
CA LEU A 14 6.22 -17.81 2.71
C LEU A 14 5.75 -19.12 3.30
N LYS A 15 5.28 -19.10 4.56
CA LYS A 15 4.72 -20.27 5.22
C LYS A 15 3.49 -20.79 4.47
N GLN A 16 2.59 -19.91 4.06
CA GLN A 16 1.40 -20.29 3.28
C GLN A 16 1.77 -20.87 1.92
N LYS A 17 2.72 -20.26 1.22
CA LYS A 17 3.18 -20.74 -0.09
C LYS A 17 3.81 -22.12 0.00
N LEU A 18 4.66 -22.34 1.00
CA LEU A 18 5.29 -23.63 1.20
C LEU A 18 4.28 -24.70 1.58
N LYS A 19 3.28 -24.35 2.40
CA LYS A 19 2.21 -25.28 2.77
C LYS A 19 1.36 -25.66 1.56
N SER A 20 1.07 -24.74 0.66
CA SER A 20 0.34 -25.00 -0.58
C SER A 20 1.15 -25.89 -1.53
N LYS A 21 2.45 -25.64 -1.63
CA LYS A 21 3.34 -26.39 -2.53
C LYS A 21 3.65 -27.79 -1.99
N PHE A 22 3.72 -27.93 -0.67
CA PHE A 22 4.03 -29.18 0.03
C PHE A 22 2.95 -29.49 1.07
N PRO A 23 1.73 -29.83 0.65
CA PRO A 23 0.61 -30.01 1.59
C PRO A 23 0.80 -31.16 2.58
N GLU A 24 1.67 -32.13 2.26
CA GLU A 24 1.98 -33.25 3.13
C GLU A 24 3.04 -32.94 4.17
N ALA A 25 3.76 -31.85 4.05
CA ALA A 25 4.79 -31.45 4.99
C ALA A 25 4.17 -30.96 6.30
N ASP A 26 4.77 -31.38 7.44
CA ASP A 26 4.37 -30.89 8.75
C ASP A 26 4.64 -29.38 8.88
N SER A 27 3.71 -28.68 9.51
CA SER A 27 3.83 -27.24 9.76
C SER A 27 5.08 -26.88 10.55
N SER A 28 5.52 -27.77 11.46
CA SER A 28 6.76 -27.56 12.24
C SER A 28 8.00 -27.60 11.35
N ILE A 29 8.03 -28.49 10.37
CA ILE A 29 9.13 -28.58 9.40
C ILE A 29 9.21 -27.32 8.54
N ILE A 30 8.06 -26.86 8.04
CA ILE A 30 7.96 -25.63 7.24
C ILE A 30 8.45 -24.44 8.06
N GLY A 31 7.98 -24.31 9.31
CA GLY A 31 8.42 -23.25 10.20
C GLY A 31 9.91 -23.25 10.47
N ASN A 32 10.50 -24.43 10.66
CA ASN A 32 11.94 -24.59 10.87
C ASN A 32 12.75 -24.17 9.65
N VAL A 33 12.31 -24.53 8.44
CA VAL A 33 12.96 -24.13 7.20
C VAL A 33 12.95 -22.62 7.05
N ILE A 34 11.81 -21.97 7.31
CA ILE A 34 11.70 -20.51 7.20
C ILE A 34 12.57 -19.82 8.27
N ASN A 35 12.66 -20.38 9.48
CA ASN A 35 13.54 -19.85 10.52
C ASN A 35 15.01 -19.88 10.11
N ILE A 36 15.43 -20.95 9.43
CA ILE A 36 16.78 -21.04 8.87
C ILE A 36 17.01 -19.94 7.85
N LEU A 37 16.06 -19.72 6.94
CA LEU A 37 16.14 -18.67 5.93
C LEU A 37 16.21 -17.28 6.58
N ARG A 38 15.45 -17.07 7.64
CA ARG A 38 15.46 -15.81 8.39
C ARG A 38 16.80 -15.58 9.08
N ASN A 39 17.36 -16.62 9.71
CA ASN A 39 18.64 -16.54 10.39
C ASN A 39 19.82 -16.29 9.41
N GLU A 40 19.67 -16.77 8.17
CA GLU A 40 20.65 -16.50 7.10
C GLU A 40 20.37 -15.17 6.37
N ASN A 41 19.42 -14.37 6.87
CA ASN A 41 19.02 -13.09 6.31
C ASN A 41 18.45 -13.17 4.88
N LEU A 42 17.97 -14.33 4.48
CA LEU A 42 17.31 -14.55 3.20
C LEU A 42 15.82 -14.20 3.26
N GLN A 43 15.23 -14.24 4.45
CA GLN A 43 13.87 -13.80 4.73
C GLN A 43 13.90 -12.71 5.80
N SER A 44 13.14 -11.63 5.61
CA SER A 44 13.03 -10.54 6.57
C SER A 44 11.69 -9.84 6.41
N ASP A 45 10.91 -9.80 7.49
CA ASP A 45 9.65 -9.03 7.52
C ASP A 45 9.90 -7.54 7.39
N ALA A 46 11.00 -7.04 7.91
CA ALA A 46 11.38 -5.63 7.79
C ALA A 46 11.63 -5.25 6.32
N ARG A 47 12.43 -6.03 5.61
CA ARG A 47 12.67 -5.79 4.18
C ARG A 47 11.40 -5.94 3.35
N PHE A 48 10.56 -6.92 3.69
CA PHE A 48 9.27 -7.08 3.03
C PHE A 48 8.40 -5.84 3.24
N ALA A 49 8.27 -5.35 4.47
CA ALA A 49 7.46 -4.19 4.79
C ALA A 49 7.95 -2.95 4.03
N GLU A 50 9.25 -2.69 4.05
CA GLU A 50 9.86 -1.55 3.35
C GLU A 50 9.57 -1.60 1.85
N SER A 51 9.83 -2.73 1.22
CA SER A 51 9.58 -2.93 -0.20
C SER A 51 8.09 -2.82 -0.56
N TYR A 52 7.22 -3.41 0.24
CA TYR A 52 5.78 -3.38 0.06
C TYR A 52 5.25 -1.94 0.12
N ILE A 53 5.64 -1.20 1.15
CA ILE A 53 5.22 0.20 1.33
C ILE A 53 5.62 1.04 0.12
N TYR A 54 6.87 0.92 -0.31
CA TYR A 54 7.39 1.64 -1.46
C TYR A 54 6.57 1.35 -2.73
N CYS A 55 6.32 0.08 -3.02
CA CYS A 55 5.57 -0.34 -4.20
C CYS A 55 4.11 0.13 -4.15
N GLN A 56 3.46 0.04 -2.99
CA GLN A 56 2.07 0.44 -2.84
C GLN A 56 1.89 1.95 -2.93
N LYS A 57 2.81 2.74 -2.39
CA LYS A 57 2.82 4.19 -2.59
C LYS A 57 2.90 4.54 -4.08
N LYS A 58 3.77 3.89 -4.81
CA LYS A 58 3.89 4.09 -6.27
C LYS A 58 2.61 3.74 -7.02
N ARG A 59 1.88 2.74 -6.53
CA ARG A 59 0.59 2.33 -7.13
C ARG A 59 -0.57 3.24 -6.71
N GLY A 60 -0.33 4.22 -5.86
CA GLY A 60 -1.34 5.19 -5.46
C GLY A 60 -2.24 4.73 -4.31
N PHE A 61 -1.75 3.89 -3.41
CA PHE A 61 -2.49 3.51 -2.20
C PHE A 61 -2.13 4.41 -1.03
N GLY A 62 -3.09 4.61 -0.13
CA GLY A 62 -2.94 5.44 1.05
C GLY A 62 -2.54 4.67 2.30
N TYR A 63 -2.28 5.41 3.37
CA TYR A 63 -1.80 4.87 4.64
C TYR A 63 -2.68 3.76 5.20
N LEU A 64 -4.00 3.98 5.24
CA LEU A 64 -4.93 3.01 5.84
C LEU A 64 -4.94 1.68 5.09
N ASN A 65 -4.91 1.72 3.76
CA ASN A 65 -4.88 0.52 2.93
C ASN A 65 -3.58 -0.26 3.12
N ILE A 66 -2.44 0.44 3.08
CA ILE A 66 -1.12 -0.19 3.21
C ILE A 66 -1.00 -0.85 4.59
N ARG A 67 -1.40 -0.13 5.65
CA ARG A 67 -1.34 -0.67 7.01
C ARG A 67 -2.23 -1.89 7.19
N ALA A 68 -3.46 -1.85 6.69
CA ALA A 68 -4.39 -2.98 6.76
C ALA A 68 -3.83 -4.22 6.06
N ASN A 69 -3.24 -4.03 4.88
CA ASN A 69 -2.66 -5.14 4.12
C ASN A 69 -1.40 -5.72 4.79
N LEU A 70 -0.57 -4.89 5.39
CA LEU A 70 0.58 -5.38 6.17
C LEU A 70 0.12 -6.20 7.38
N ASN A 71 -0.95 -5.78 8.04
CA ASN A 71 -1.55 -6.56 9.14
C ASN A 71 -2.04 -7.94 8.66
N THR A 72 -2.65 -8.02 7.48
CA THR A 72 -3.09 -9.31 6.93
C THR A 72 -1.93 -10.25 6.61
N LYS A 73 -0.74 -9.71 6.43
CA LYS A 73 0.49 -10.48 6.18
C LYS A 73 1.28 -10.77 7.46
N HIS A 74 0.66 -10.53 8.60
CA HIS A 74 1.20 -10.79 9.93
C HIS A 74 2.54 -10.11 10.20
N ILE A 75 2.68 -8.88 9.73
CA ILE A 75 3.83 -8.03 10.06
C ILE A 75 3.58 -7.40 11.43
N GLU A 76 4.56 -7.46 12.32
CA GLU A 76 4.47 -6.85 13.65
C GLU A 76 4.28 -5.34 13.56
N ASP A 77 3.47 -4.77 14.44
CA ASP A 77 3.20 -3.33 14.46
C ASP A 77 4.45 -2.49 14.61
N SER A 78 5.43 -2.96 15.37
CA SER A 78 6.72 -2.26 15.53
C SER A 78 7.47 -2.13 14.21
N ILE A 79 7.41 -3.15 13.36
CA ILE A 79 8.01 -3.12 12.03
C ILE A 79 7.24 -2.16 11.13
N ILE A 80 5.91 -2.24 11.15
CA ILE A 80 5.06 -1.35 10.36
C ILE A 80 5.35 0.11 10.73
N ASP A 81 5.38 0.43 12.02
CA ASP A 81 5.61 1.79 12.51
C ASP A 81 7.01 2.32 12.18
N SER A 82 7.98 1.42 11.98
CA SER A 82 9.34 1.80 11.59
C SER A 82 9.45 2.28 10.15
N TYR A 83 8.54 1.86 9.27
CA TYR A 83 8.61 2.15 7.83
C TYR A 83 7.39 2.89 7.28
N LEU A 84 6.25 2.80 7.96
CA LEU A 84 5.01 3.42 7.51
C LEU A 84 4.65 4.57 8.48
N PHE A 85 4.77 5.79 7.99
CA PHE A 85 4.58 6.98 8.81
C PHE A 85 3.24 7.64 8.51
N VAL A 86 2.42 7.83 9.55
CA VAL A 86 1.11 8.46 9.45
C VAL A 86 1.23 9.94 9.02
N ASP A 87 2.32 10.59 9.40
CA ASP A 87 2.58 12.00 9.10
C ASP A 87 3.37 12.25 7.82
N ASP A 88 3.54 11.23 7.00
CA ASP A 88 4.16 11.38 5.69
C ASP A 88 3.24 12.15 4.73
N ALA A 89 3.78 12.58 3.61
CA ALA A 89 3.11 13.42 2.62
C ALA A 89 2.09 12.64 1.77
N TRP A 90 1.12 11.98 2.40
CA TRP A 90 0.10 11.18 1.73
C TRP A 90 -0.78 12.01 0.80
N HIS A 91 -1.00 13.28 1.14
CA HIS A 91 -1.78 14.20 0.31
C HIS A 91 -1.16 14.39 -1.08
N GLU A 92 0.16 14.29 -1.22
CA GLU A 92 0.84 14.42 -2.51
C GLU A 92 0.47 13.27 -3.45
N ILE A 93 0.35 12.05 -2.91
CA ILE A 93 -0.09 10.88 -3.68
C ILE A 93 -1.55 11.07 -4.10
N ALA A 94 -2.40 11.51 -3.16
CA ALA A 94 -3.81 11.80 -3.44
C ALA A 94 -3.95 12.90 -4.48
N ASN A 95 -3.14 13.96 -4.41
CA ASN A 95 -3.12 15.05 -5.40
C ASN A 95 -2.86 14.53 -6.81
N ARG A 96 -1.88 13.65 -6.97
CA ARG A 96 -1.55 13.07 -8.28
C ARG A 96 -2.70 12.26 -8.84
N LEU A 97 -3.40 11.50 -7.99
CA LEU A 97 -4.58 10.73 -8.39
C LEU A 97 -5.73 11.64 -8.81
N VAL A 98 -5.97 12.72 -8.08
CA VAL A 98 -7.00 13.71 -8.40
C VAL A 98 -6.70 14.38 -9.74
N GLU A 99 -5.47 14.85 -9.94
CA GLU A 99 -5.03 15.47 -11.20
C GLU A 99 -5.24 14.53 -12.38
N LYS A 100 -4.87 13.28 -12.22
CA LYS A 100 -5.04 12.27 -13.27
C LYS A 100 -6.52 12.05 -13.61
N ARG A 101 -7.40 11.99 -12.60
CA ARG A 101 -8.83 11.82 -12.81
C ARG A 101 -9.46 13.05 -13.46
N ILE A 102 -9.08 14.25 -13.06
CA ILE A 102 -9.55 15.49 -13.68
C ILE A 102 -9.14 15.53 -15.16
N SER A 103 -7.93 15.14 -15.46
CA SER A 103 -7.46 15.07 -16.84
C SER A 103 -8.25 14.07 -17.69
N GLN A 104 -8.75 13.00 -17.10
CA GLN A 104 -9.54 11.96 -17.79
C GLN A 104 -11.03 12.33 -17.90
N LEU A 105 -11.60 12.95 -16.87
CA LEU A 105 -13.04 13.21 -16.75
C LEU A 105 -13.43 14.64 -17.16
N GLY A 106 -12.44 15.52 -17.33
CA GLY A 106 -12.65 16.95 -17.50
C GLY A 106 -12.83 17.64 -16.16
N ALA A 107 -13.24 18.91 -16.20
CA ALA A 107 -13.42 19.72 -15.01
C ALA A 107 -14.46 19.11 -14.07
N ILE A 108 -14.18 19.12 -12.77
CA ILE A 108 -15.02 18.58 -11.72
C ILE A 108 -15.51 19.77 -10.86
N THR A 109 -16.81 19.81 -10.59
CA THR A 109 -17.40 20.80 -9.70
C THR A 109 -17.67 20.21 -8.33
N PHE A 110 -17.57 21.05 -7.29
CA PHE A 110 -17.82 20.64 -5.92
C PHE A 110 -19.21 19.97 -5.81
N ASP A 111 -19.24 18.85 -5.07
CA ASP A 111 -20.44 18.04 -4.81
C ASP A 111 -21.15 17.51 -6.06
N SER A 112 -20.51 17.52 -7.22
CA SER A 112 -21.05 16.87 -8.42
C SER A 112 -20.97 15.34 -8.29
N LYS A 113 -21.62 14.63 -9.22
CA LYS A 113 -21.55 13.16 -9.28
C LYS A 113 -20.11 12.66 -9.41
N ASN A 114 -19.30 13.29 -10.24
CA ASN A 114 -17.90 12.94 -10.44
C ASN A 114 -17.07 13.27 -9.19
N TYR A 115 -17.35 14.38 -8.50
CA TYR A 115 -16.72 14.72 -7.24
C TYR A 115 -16.93 13.63 -6.20
N ARG A 116 -18.18 13.19 -6.00
CA ARG A 116 -18.54 12.14 -5.03
C ARG A 116 -17.92 10.80 -5.39
N ARG A 117 -17.85 10.47 -6.69
CA ARG A 117 -17.17 9.26 -7.15
C ARG A 117 -15.68 9.31 -6.84
N LEU A 118 -15.06 10.46 -7.00
CA LEU A 118 -13.65 10.66 -6.70
C LEU A 118 -13.37 10.53 -5.21
N VAL A 119 -14.24 11.07 -4.35
CA VAL A 119 -14.15 10.89 -2.89
C VAL A 119 -14.17 9.39 -2.55
N ARG A 120 -15.14 8.65 -3.07
CA ARG A 120 -15.25 7.21 -2.82
C ARG A 120 -14.03 6.43 -3.34
N TYR A 121 -13.51 6.83 -4.49
CA TYR A 121 -12.31 6.23 -5.07
C TYR A 121 -11.11 6.39 -4.14
N LEU A 122 -10.89 7.60 -3.62
CA LEU A 122 -9.79 7.88 -2.71
C LEU A 122 -9.97 7.19 -1.35
N GLN A 123 -11.20 7.10 -0.84
CA GLN A 123 -11.51 6.33 0.37
C GLN A 123 -11.16 4.85 0.19
N ALA A 124 -11.55 4.28 -0.93
CA ALA A 124 -11.24 2.88 -1.25
C ALA A 124 -9.73 2.62 -1.39
N ARG A 125 -8.98 3.61 -1.82
CA ARG A 125 -7.52 3.56 -1.88
C ARG A 125 -6.85 3.68 -0.52
N GLY A 126 -7.60 4.03 0.53
CA GLY A 126 -7.09 4.08 1.90
C GLY A 126 -6.59 5.44 2.35
N PHE A 127 -6.95 6.51 1.65
CA PHE A 127 -6.64 7.87 2.10
C PHE A 127 -7.60 8.31 3.19
N ARG A 128 -7.09 9.10 4.13
CA ARG A 128 -7.88 9.67 5.22
C ARG A 128 -8.66 10.89 4.72
N ASP A 129 -9.75 11.21 5.41
CA ASP A 129 -10.63 12.32 5.01
C ASP A 129 -9.89 13.65 4.87
N SER A 130 -8.95 13.95 5.77
CA SER A 130 -8.13 15.17 5.70
C SER A 130 -7.29 15.23 4.43
N GLU A 131 -6.74 14.11 4.02
CA GLU A 131 -5.93 13.99 2.80
C GLU A 131 -6.79 14.14 1.54
N ILE A 132 -7.96 13.54 1.58
CA ILE A 132 -8.93 13.61 0.47
C ILE A 132 -9.42 15.06 0.30
N CYS A 133 -9.81 15.71 1.39
CA CYS A 133 -10.28 17.10 1.35
C CYS A 133 -9.20 18.03 0.81
N LEU A 134 -7.97 17.88 1.25
CA LEU A 134 -6.86 18.70 0.77
C LEU A 134 -6.58 18.46 -0.71
N ALA A 135 -6.55 17.21 -1.14
CA ALA A 135 -6.31 16.86 -2.54
C ALA A 135 -7.39 17.38 -3.47
N LEU A 136 -8.66 17.28 -3.06
CA LEU A 136 -9.79 17.78 -3.85
C LEU A 136 -9.80 19.32 -3.91
N ARG A 137 -9.47 19.99 -2.81
CA ARG A 137 -9.32 21.44 -2.78
C ARG A 137 -8.24 21.88 -3.78
N ASN A 138 -7.07 21.25 -3.72
CA ASN A 138 -5.95 21.55 -4.62
C ASN A 138 -6.34 21.29 -6.08
N GLY A 139 -7.06 20.20 -6.35
CA GLY A 139 -7.53 19.86 -7.69
C GLY A 139 -8.53 20.88 -8.24
N LEU A 140 -9.50 21.31 -7.42
CA LEU A 140 -10.49 22.32 -7.80
C LEU A 140 -9.83 23.67 -8.03
N ASP A 141 -8.91 24.06 -7.17
CA ASP A 141 -8.17 25.33 -7.31
C ASP A 141 -7.31 25.34 -8.59
N SER A 142 -6.71 24.21 -8.92
CA SER A 142 -5.90 24.06 -10.15
C SER A 142 -6.72 24.28 -11.41
N GLN A 143 -8.02 23.93 -11.40
CA GLN A 143 -8.92 24.15 -12.54
C GLN A 143 -9.23 25.62 -12.78
N LEU A 144 -9.07 26.46 -11.76
CA LEU A 144 -9.29 27.90 -11.85
C LEU A 144 -8.09 28.66 -12.39
N LEU A 145 -6.92 28.00 -12.47
CA LEU A 145 -5.70 28.64 -13.00
C LEU A 145 -5.76 28.64 -14.53
N PRO A 146 -5.34 29.76 -15.16
CA PRO A 146 -5.29 29.80 -16.61
C PRO A 146 -4.25 28.81 -17.15
N SER A 147 -4.58 28.15 -18.27
CA SER A 147 -3.65 27.28 -18.99
C SER A 147 -2.69 28.16 -19.80
N TYR A 148 -1.43 28.05 -19.53
CA TYR A 148 -0.38 28.72 -20.30
C TYR A 148 0.29 27.70 -21.23
#